data_067572ce12c97261735a26ca9812c8aa
#
_entry.id   067572ce12c97261735a26ca9812c8aa
#
_cell.length_a   1.000
_cell.length_b   1.000
_cell.length_c   1.000
_cell.angle_alpha   90.00
_cell.angle_beta   90.00
_cell.angle_gamma   90.00
#
_symmetry.space_group_name_H-M   'P 1'
#
loop_
_entity.id
_entity.type
_entity.pdbx_description
1 polymer ?
#
loop_
_entity_poly.entity_id
_entity_poly.type
_entity_poly.pdbx_seq_one_letter_code
_entity_poly.pdbx_strand_id
1 'polypeptide(L)'
;KKRYYIVIAALLFGASVAKAQDHIKLDLQKTIQLANDSSLEAFRTQNMYLSGYWEYRTYKANRLPSLTLNMTPAEYNRDITKRYDSEKDLDVYRSQQSFYASGNLAIQQNFDLTGGTFYLQSQLGYMRSFGGNKTTQFTSVPIRLGYSQSLVGYNSFKWERKIEPLKYEKVKKEFVYNVEAVSVQATTYFFNLAMAQAEYNLAKENMVSSDTLYSIGVQRQKIAATVSYTHLRAHETKAN
;
A
#
# COMPACT_ATOMS: atom_id res chain seq x y z
N LYS A 1 -35.79 18.02 -37.46
CA LYS A 1 -36.64 17.70 -36.28
C LYS A 1 -36.04 16.61 -35.39
N LYS A 2 -35.33 15.58 -35.92
CA LYS A 2 -34.75 14.49 -35.09
C LYS A 2 -33.55 14.93 -34.20
N ARG A 3 -32.80 15.97 -34.55
CA ARG A 3 -31.66 16.47 -33.79
C ARG A 3 -32.04 17.17 -32.48
N TYR A 4 -33.19 17.80 -32.38
CA TYR A 4 -33.68 18.46 -31.16
C TYR A 4 -34.10 17.46 -30.09
N TYR A 5 -34.62 16.30 -30.47
CA TYR A 5 -35.00 15.25 -29.49
C TYR A 5 -33.78 14.61 -28.80
N ILE A 6 -32.65 14.52 -29.48
CA ILE A 6 -31.40 13.98 -28.89
C ILE A 6 -30.82 14.96 -27.85
N VAL A 7 -30.88 16.28 -28.11
CA VAL A 7 -30.41 17.30 -27.18
C VAL A 7 -31.31 17.39 -25.93
N ILE A 8 -32.64 17.28 -26.12
CA ILE A 8 -33.61 17.26 -25.02
C ILE A 8 -33.47 15.98 -24.20
N ALA A 9 -33.26 14.82 -24.82
CA ALA A 9 -33.00 13.56 -24.13
C ALA A 9 -31.67 13.58 -23.34
N ALA A 10 -30.60 14.21 -23.86
CA ALA A 10 -29.33 14.39 -23.15
C ALA A 10 -29.43 15.35 -21.98
N LEU A 11 -30.26 16.40 -22.07
CA LEU A 11 -30.54 17.33 -20.96
C LEU A 11 -31.36 16.69 -19.83
N LEU A 12 -32.31 15.81 -20.20
CA LEU A 12 -33.12 15.06 -19.21
C LEU A 12 -32.29 13.96 -18.48
N PHE A 13 -31.31 13.38 -19.15
CA PHE A 13 -30.42 12.39 -18.52
C PHE A 13 -29.36 13.02 -17.62
N GLY A 14 -29.00 14.30 -17.79
CA GLY A 14 -28.05 15.03 -16.96
C GLY A 14 -28.64 15.52 -15.63
N ALA A 15 -29.96 15.54 -15.47
CA ALA A 15 -30.62 16.06 -14.28
C ALA A 15 -30.81 15.03 -13.14
N SER A 16 -30.47 13.77 -13.33
CA SER A 16 -30.75 12.69 -12.37
C SER A 16 -29.65 12.34 -11.39
N VAL A 17 -28.58 13.13 -11.27
CA VAL A 17 -27.44 12.82 -10.36
C VAL A 17 -27.22 13.91 -9.28
N ALA A 18 -28.20 14.74 -9.01
CA ALA A 18 -28.20 15.53 -7.78
C ALA A 18 -28.66 14.61 -6.62
N LYS A 19 -27.78 13.73 -6.14
CA LYS A 19 -27.97 13.12 -4.83
C LYS A 19 -27.93 14.27 -3.82
N ALA A 20 -29.09 14.56 -3.22
CA ALA A 20 -29.16 15.42 -2.05
C ALA A 20 -28.14 14.90 -1.04
N GLN A 21 -27.29 15.78 -0.51
CA GLN A 21 -26.38 15.42 0.60
C GLN A 21 -27.24 14.93 1.77
N ASP A 22 -27.26 13.62 1.98
CA ASP A 22 -27.87 13.07 3.18
C ASP A 22 -27.13 13.61 4.40
N HIS A 23 -27.80 14.41 5.19
CA HIS A 23 -27.27 14.89 6.45
C HIS A 23 -27.18 13.73 7.43
N ILE A 24 -25.98 13.18 7.59
CA ILE A 24 -25.73 12.10 8.55
C ILE A 24 -25.65 12.71 9.94
N LYS A 25 -26.58 12.33 10.81
CA LYS A 25 -26.47 12.62 12.24
C LYS A 25 -25.44 11.68 12.84
N LEU A 26 -24.31 12.23 13.27
CA LEU A 26 -23.24 11.51 13.91
C LEU A 26 -23.41 11.59 15.43
N ASP A 27 -23.43 10.44 16.07
CA ASP A 27 -23.21 10.26 17.50
C ASP A 27 -21.77 9.77 17.72
N LEU A 28 -21.22 9.97 18.91
CA LEU A 28 -19.84 9.57 19.24
C LEU A 28 -19.61 8.09 18.96
N GLN A 29 -20.51 7.22 19.42
CA GLN A 29 -20.39 5.78 19.22
C GLN A 29 -20.43 5.38 17.74
N LYS A 30 -21.34 5.98 16.99
CA LYS A 30 -21.45 5.77 15.53
C LYS A 30 -20.22 6.29 14.78
N THR A 31 -19.62 7.41 15.24
CA THR A 31 -18.39 7.96 14.66
C THR A 31 -17.21 7.01 14.85
N ILE A 32 -17.06 6.47 16.06
CA ILE A 32 -16.00 5.47 16.35
C ILE A 32 -16.21 4.21 15.52
N GLN A 33 -17.43 3.71 15.44
CA GLN A 33 -17.74 2.52 14.63
C GLN A 33 -17.43 2.77 13.15
N LEU A 34 -17.87 3.88 12.59
CA LEU A 34 -17.62 4.25 11.20
C LEU A 34 -16.12 4.40 10.91
N ALA A 35 -15.36 4.96 11.86
CA ALA A 35 -13.92 5.11 11.74
C ALA A 35 -13.22 3.73 11.71
N ASN A 36 -13.63 2.81 12.58
CA ASN A 36 -13.05 1.45 12.63
C ASN A 36 -13.45 0.60 11.42
N ASP A 37 -14.64 0.80 10.86
CA ASP A 37 -15.13 -0.01 9.73
C ASP A 37 -14.66 0.51 8.36
N SER A 38 -14.51 1.82 8.20
CA SER A 38 -14.40 2.43 6.87
C SER A 38 -13.29 3.47 6.72
N SER A 39 -12.50 3.75 7.76
CA SER A 39 -11.41 4.72 7.64
C SER A 39 -10.19 4.15 6.93
N LEU A 40 -9.41 5.03 6.30
CA LEU A 40 -8.13 4.67 5.68
C LEU A 40 -7.15 4.09 6.71
N GLU A 41 -7.16 4.60 7.94
CA GLU A 41 -6.28 4.12 9.01
C GLU A 41 -6.69 2.73 9.51
N ALA A 42 -7.99 2.42 9.58
CA ALA A 42 -8.49 1.08 9.88
C ALA A 42 -8.08 0.09 8.79
N PHE A 43 -8.23 0.45 7.52
CA PHE A 43 -7.78 -0.34 6.38
C PHE A 43 -6.26 -0.60 6.43
N ARG A 44 -5.47 0.44 6.71
CA ARG A 44 -4.01 0.33 6.87
C ARG A 44 -3.64 -0.62 8.02
N THR A 45 -4.29 -0.47 9.16
CA THR A 45 -4.07 -1.32 10.35
C THR A 45 -4.35 -2.79 10.06
N GLN A 46 -5.43 -3.08 9.34
CA GLN A 46 -5.78 -4.44 8.93
C GLN A 46 -4.75 -5.02 7.96
N ASN A 47 -4.29 -4.25 6.99
CA ASN A 47 -3.28 -4.71 6.03
C ASN A 47 -1.92 -4.93 6.69
N MET A 48 -1.53 -4.10 7.67
CA MET A 48 -0.30 -4.30 8.45
C MET A 48 -0.37 -5.62 9.26
N TYR A 49 -1.50 -5.90 9.88
CA TYR A 49 -1.72 -7.17 10.57
C TYR A 49 -1.64 -8.37 9.60
N LEU A 50 -2.32 -8.29 8.45
CA LEU A 50 -2.28 -9.35 7.43
C LEU A 50 -0.87 -9.58 6.90
N SER A 51 -0.09 -8.52 6.69
CA SER A 51 1.32 -8.62 6.28
C SER A 51 2.14 -9.40 7.30
N GLY A 52 2.05 -9.04 8.59
CA GLY A 52 2.77 -9.74 9.65
C GLY A 52 2.29 -11.19 9.86
N TYR A 53 1.00 -11.46 9.65
CA TYR A 53 0.46 -12.82 9.66
C TYR A 53 1.06 -13.68 8.55
N TRP A 54 1.12 -13.17 7.32
CA TRP A 54 1.68 -13.89 6.18
C TRP A 54 3.20 -14.04 6.28
N GLU A 55 3.90 -13.05 6.84
CA GLU A 55 5.33 -13.16 7.14
C GLU A 55 5.61 -14.33 8.10
N TYR A 56 4.84 -14.44 9.18
CA TYR A 56 4.95 -15.57 10.11
C TYR A 56 4.57 -16.91 9.46
N ARG A 57 3.57 -16.92 8.58
CA ARG A 57 3.21 -18.13 7.81
C ARG A 57 4.32 -18.54 6.85
N THR A 58 4.95 -17.59 6.18
CA THR A 58 6.11 -17.81 5.30
C THR A 58 7.28 -18.39 6.08
N TYR A 59 7.58 -17.81 7.25
CA TYR A 59 8.57 -18.38 8.16
C TYR A 59 8.28 -19.84 8.48
N LYS A 60 7.04 -20.19 8.85
CA LYS A 60 6.66 -21.59 9.13
C LYS A 60 6.81 -22.48 7.90
N ALA A 61 6.44 -22.01 6.73
CA ALA A 61 6.54 -22.77 5.49
C ALA A 61 8.01 -23.03 5.12
N ASN A 62 8.90 -22.05 5.28
CA ASN A 62 10.33 -22.17 5.00
C ASN A 62 11.06 -23.17 5.93
N ARG A 63 10.40 -23.63 6.98
CA ARG A 63 10.92 -24.68 7.87
C ARG A 63 10.56 -26.10 7.44
N LEU A 64 9.67 -26.22 6.46
CA LEU A 64 9.33 -27.52 5.86
C LEU A 64 10.32 -27.83 4.73
N PRO A 65 10.46 -29.13 4.34
CA PRO A 65 11.22 -29.49 3.17
C PRO A 65 10.72 -28.74 1.95
N SER A 66 11.61 -28.06 1.23
CA SER A 66 11.30 -27.40 -0.04
C SER A 66 11.65 -28.30 -1.20
N LEU A 67 10.72 -28.51 -2.13
CA LEU A 67 10.96 -29.20 -3.40
C LEU A 67 11.04 -28.13 -4.50
N THR A 68 12.18 -28.08 -5.18
CA THR A 68 12.44 -27.13 -6.28
C THR A 68 12.82 -27.87 -7.55
N LEU A 69 12.22 -27.45 -8.66
CA LEU A 69 12.58 -27.90 -10.01
C LEU A 69 13.15 -26.71 -10.77
N ASN A 70 14.44 -26.77 -11.09
CA ASN A 70 15.13 -25.80 -11.91
C ASN A 70 15.35 -26.40 -13.30
N MET A 71 14.84 -25.75 -14.32
CA MET A 71 14.97 -26.19 -15.70
C MET A 71 15.59 -25.10 -16.55
N THR A 72 16.56 -25.51 -17.39
CA THR A 72 17.06 -24.70 -18.50
C THR A 72 16.71 -25.45 -19.78
N PRO A 73 15.55 -25.17 -20.39
CA PRO A 73 15.05 -25.95 -21.51
C PRO A 73 15.87 -25.78 -22.78
N ALA A 74 16.51 -24.63 -22.97
CA ALA A 74 17.31 -24.34 -24.14
C ALA A 74 18.31 -23.24 -23.84
N GLU A 75 19.58 -23.55 -24.04
CA GLU A 75 20.68 -22.59 -23.98
C GLU A 75 21.57 -22.85 -25.20
N TYR A 76 21.74 -21.84 -26.03
CA TYR A 76 22.61 -21.93 -27.21
C TYR A 76 23.80 -21.01 -27.05
N ASN A 77 24.99 -21.59 -27.03
CA ASN A 77 26.24 -20.86 -26.89
C ASN A 77 27.06 -20.97 -28.19
N ARG A 78 27.62 -19.83 -28.59
CA ARG A 78 28.55 -19.75 -29.72
C ARG A 78 29.78 -18.99 -29.28
N ASP A 79 30.87 -19.75 -29.13
CA ASP A 79 32.19 -19.24 -28.76
C ASP A 79 33.15 -19.28 -29.93
N ILE A 80 33.98 -18.29 -30.07
CA ILE A 80 35.09 -18.28 -31.04
C ILE A 80 36.35 -18.30 -30.21
N THR A 81 37.01 -19.49 -30.20
CA THR A 81 38.23 -19.69 -29.43
C THR A 81 39.41 -19.85 -30.35
N LYS A 82 40.52 -19.26 -29.96
CA LYS A 82 41.80 -19.43 -30.60
C LYS A 82 42.37 -20.80 -30.23
N ARG A 83 42.66 -21.66 -31.22
CA ARG A 83 43.24 -22.99 -31.01
C ARG A 83 44.41 -23.17 -31.93
N TYR A 84 45.47 -23.75 -31.41
CA TYR A 84 46.63 -24.15 -32.20
C TYR A 84 46.28 -25.32 -33.12
N ASP A 85 46.57 -25.16 -34.40
CA ASP A 85 46.42 -26.19 -35.43
C ASP A 85 47.82 -26.76 -35.76
N SER A 86 48.05 -27.99 -35.31
CA SER A 86 49.35 -28.66 -35.46
C SER A 86 49.73 -29.00 -36.91
N GLU A 87 48.75 -29.02 -37.82
CA GLU A 87 49.05 -29.26 -39.25
C GLU A 87 49.55 -28.00 -39.96
N LYS A 88 49.15 -26.83 -39.47
CA LYS A 88 49.49 -25.54 -40.08
C LYS A 88 50.50 -24.75 -39.28
N ASP A 89 50.91 -25.26 -38.12
CA ASP A 89 51.75 -24.54 -37.14
C ASP A 89 51.32 -23.12 -36.82
N LEU A 90 50.02 -22.93 -36.79
CA LEU A 90 49.38 -21.62 -36.59
C LEU A 90 48.21 -21.70 -35.63
N ASP A 91 47.98 -20.62 -34.91
CA ASP A 91 46.76 -20.40 -34.13
C ASP A 91 45.58 -20.04 -35.03
N VAL A 92 44.56 -20.85 -35.06
CA VAL A 92 43.34 -20.64 -35.85
C VAL A 92 42.15 -20.38 -34.97
N TYR A 93 41.34 -19.37 -35.30
CA TYR A 93 40.07 -19.15 -34.65
C TYR A 93 39.04 -20.17 -35.11
N ARG A 94 38.54 -20.99 -34.17
CA ARG A 94 37.49 -21.97 -34.44
C ARG A 94 36.20 -21.58 -33.70
N SER A 95 35.11 -21.55 -34.45
CA SER A 95 33.75 -21.35 -33.87
C SER A 95 33.27 -22.67 -33.25
N GLN A 96 33.01 -22.67 -31.98
CA GLN A 96 32.38 -23.75 -31.25
C GLN A 96 30.95 -23.36 -30.94
N GLN A 97 30.00 -24.17 -31.32
CA GLN A 97 28.59 -23.96 -31.07
C GLN A 97 28.07 -25.12 -30.24
N SER A 98 27.32 -24.83 -29.17
CA SER A 98 26.75 -25.85 -28.30
C SER A 98 25.31 -25.49 -27.91
N PHE A 99 24.52 -26.51 -27.86
CA PHE A 99 23.17 -26.44 -27.28
C PHE A 99 23.17 -27.23 -25.97
N TYR A 100 22.66 -26.62 -24.94
CA TYR A 100 22.56 -27.20 -23.61
C TYR A 100 21.12 -27.16 -23.13
N ALA A 101 20.64 -28.23 -22.51
CA ALA A 101 19.38 -28.30 -21.80
C ALA A 101 19.60 -29.07 -20.51
N SER A 102 19.03 -28.62 -19.41
CA SER A 102 19.14 -29.30 -18.11
C SER A 102 17.91 -29.19 -17.26
N GLY A 103 17.73 -30.17 -16.40
CA GLY A 103 16.75 -30.18 -15.33
C GLY A 103 17.40 -30.63 -14.03
N ASN A 104 17.13 -29.93 -12.95
CA ASN A 104 17.59 -30.25 -11.61
C ASN A 104 16.41 -30.22 -10.64
N LEU A 105 16.09 -31.38 -10.08
CA LEU A 105 15.11 -31.54 -9.01
C LEU A 105 15.86 -31.59 -7.68
N ALA A 106 15.52 -30.70 -6.75
CA ALA A 106 16.19 -30.62 -5.46
C ALA A 106 15.17 -30.57 -4.30
N ILE A 107 15.42 -31.35 -3.28
CA ILE A 107 14.74 -31.27 -1.96
C ILE A 107 15.75 -30.68 -0.99
N GLN A 108 15.36 -29.62 -0.28
CA GLN A 108 16.20 -28.98 0.73
C GLN A 108 15.46 -28.92 2.07
N GLN A 109 16.16 -29.22 3.16
CA GLN A 109 15.65 -29.14 4.51
C GLN A 109 16.65 -28.48 5.44
N ASN A 110 16.22 -27.42 6.11
CA ASN A 110 17.01 -26.72 7.11
C ASN A 110 16.87 -27.39 8.47
N PHE A 111 17.98 -27.53 9.19
CA PHE A 111 18.01 -28.12 10.54
C PHE A 111 18.31 -27.05 11.60
N ASP A 112 17.39 -26.83 12.52
CA ASP A 112 17.50 -25.81 13.57
C ASP A 112 18.60 -26.07 14.58
N LEU A 113 18.85 -27.36 14.91
CA LEU A 113 19.81 -27.73 15.96
C LEU A 113 21.22 -27.41 15.56
N THR A 114 21.59 -27.75 14.34
CA THR A 114 22.95 -27.60 13.82
C THR A 114 23.16 -26.31 13.05
N GLY A 115 22.06 -25.75 12.49
CA GLY A 115 22.12 -24.61 11.57
C GLY A 115 22.60 -25.00 10.17
N GLY A 116 22.56 -26.31 9.85
CA GLY A 116 22.92 -26.83 8.56
C GLY A 116 21.71 -27.10 7.66
N THR A 117 21.99 -27.41 6.40
CA THR A 117 20.97 -27.72 5.38
C THR A 117 21.29 -29.05 4.75
N PHE A 118 20.34 -29.99 4.80
CA PHE A 118 20.35 -31.19 3.99
C PHE A 118 19.78 -30.91 2.60
N TYR A 119 20.39 -31.53 1.60
CA TYR A 119 19.84 -31.49 0.25
C TYR A 119 19.93 -32.84 -0.43
N LEU A 120 18.89 -33.17 -1.16
CA LEU A 120 18.80 -34.31 -2.07
C LEU A 120 18.53 -33.75 -3.46
N GLN A 121 19.38 -34.09 -4.42
CA GLN A 121 19.31 -33.59 -5.79
C GLN A 121 19.33 -34.71 -6.81
N SER A 122 18.58 -34.51 -7.89
CA SER A 122 18.60 -35.31 -9.10
C SER A 122 18.80 -34.40 -10.31
N GLN A 123 19.77 -34.68 -11.16
CA GLN A 123 20.08 -33.80 -12.29
C GLN A 123 20.13 -34.59 -13.58
N LEU A 124 19.53 -34.04 -14.63
CA LEU A 124 19.63 -34.52 -16.01
C LEU A 124 20.12 -33.37 -16.88
N GLY A 125 21.13 -33.63 -17.70
CA GLY A 125 21.70 -32.70 -18.66
C GLY A 125 21.76 -33.28 -20.05
N TYR A 126 21.50 -32.45 -21.03
CA TYR A 126 21.69 -32.76 -22.46
C TYR A 126 22.55 -31.69 -23.07
N MET A 127 23.62 -32.12 -23.76
CA MET A 127 24.52 -31.22 -24.49
C MET A 127 24.72 -31.73 -25.91
N ARG A 128 24.55 -30.84 -26.88
CA ARG A 128 24.86 -31.09 -28.28
C ARG A 128 25.84 -30.06 -28.80
N SER A 129 26.99 -30.49 -29.26
CA SER A 129 28.01 -29.64 -29.87
C SER A 129 27.84 -29.65 -31.39
N PHE A 130 27.89 -28.48 -32.01
CA PHE A 130 27.85 -28.25 -33.45
C PHE A 130 29.20 -27.69 -33.86
N GLY A 131 30.01 -28.42 -34.53
CA GLY A 131 31.35 -27.98 -34.96
C GLY A 131 31.97 -29.00 -35.83
N GLY A 132 33.28 -29.00 -35.98
CA GLY A 132 34.02 -30.00 -36.73
C GLY A 132 33.76 -31.42 -36.26
N ASN A 133 33.56 -31.61 -34.94
CA ASN A 133 33.15 -32.88 -34.35
C ASN A 133 31.78 -32.69 -33.69
N LYS A 134 30.70 -33.18 -34.29
CA LYS A 134 29.34 -33.17 -33.74
C LYS A 134 29.26 -34.25 -32.67
N THR A 135 29.08 -33.85 -31.42
CA THR A 135 28.90 -34.75 -30.28
C THR A 135 27.59 -34.49 -29.57
N THR A 136 26.94 -35.54 -29.12
CA THR A 136 25.76 -35.48 -28.27
C THR A 136 26.10 -36.21 -26.98
N GLN A 137 25.87 -35.55 -25.84
CA GLN A 137 26.18 -36.07 -24.54
C GLN A 137 24.97 -35.94 -23.60
N PHE A 138 24.65 -37.00 -22.91
CA PHE A 138 23.70 -37.00 -21.80
C PHE A 138 24.48 -37.17 -20.51
N THR A 139 24.13 -36.30 -19.53
CA THR A 139 24.70 -36.36 -18.19
C THR A 139 23.55 -36.61 -17.22
N SER A 140 23.62 -37.67 -16.43
CA SER A 140 22.65 -37.98 -15.41
C SER A 140 23.36 -38.16 -14.07
N VAL A 141 22.84 -37.45 -13.05
CA VAL A 141 23.18 -37.67 -11.65
C VAL A 141 21.90 -38.11 -10.97
N PRO A 142 21.58 -39.41 -10.88
CA PRO A 142 20.30 -39.89 -10.40
C PRO A 142 19.99 -39.41 -8.98
N ILE A 143 20.96 -39.52 -8.09
CA ILE A 143 20.83 -39.10 -6.69
C ILE A 143 22.15 -38.52 -6.20
N ARG A 144 22.05 -37.31 -5.61
CA ARG A 144 23.14 -36.67 -4.87
C ARG A 144 22.58 -36.24 -3.51
N LEU A 145 23.10 -36.81 -2.44
CA LEU A 145 22.82 -36.44 -1.07
C LEU A 145 23.97 -35.57 -0.55
N GLY A 146 23.68 -34.48 0.09
CA GLY A 146 24.66 -33.63 0.72
C GLY A 146 24.14 -32.93 1.96
N TYR A 147 25.08 -32.50 2.78
CA TYR A 147 24.84 -31.71 3.98
C TYR A 147 25.81 -30.53 3.99
N SER A 148 25.27 -29.34 4.15
CA SER A 148 26.06 -28.11 4.25
C SER A 148 25.91 -27.57 5.66
N GLN A 149 27.03 -27.35 6.36
CA GLN A 149 27.10 -26.87 7.74
C GLN A 149 28.11 -25.74 7.85
N SER A 150 27.70 -24.61 8.38
CA SER A 150 28.64 -23.58 8.84
C SER A 150 29.28 -24.03 10.15
N LEU A 151 30.60 -24.20 10.16
CA LEU A 151 31.32 -24.66 11.35
C LEU A 151 31.56 -23.52 12.35
N VAL A 152 31.76 -22.31 11.85
CA VAL A 152 31.99 -21.11 12.65
C VAL A 152 30.96 -20.06 12.26
N GLY A 153 30.25 -19.54 13.26
CA GLY A 153 29.31 -18.47 13.00
C GLY A 153 27.98 -18.62 13.71
N TYR A 154 27.10 -17.76 13.35
CA TYR A 154 25.77 -17.60 13.92
C TYR A 154 24.77 -18.60 13.32
N ASN A 155 24.08 -19.36 14.18
CA ASN A 155 23.02 -20.27 13.75
C ASN A 155 21.71 -19.47 13.59
N SER A 156 21.42 -19.00 12.36
CA SER A 156 20.24 -18.22 12.02
C SER A 156 18.94 -18.98 12.32
N PHE A 157 18.85 -20.26 11.96
CA PHE A 157 17.62 -21.07 12.13
C PHE A 157 17.21 -21.21 13.60
N LYS A 158 18.19 -21.35 14.51
CA LYS A 158 17.95 -21.42 15.93
C LYS A 158 17.38 -20.11 16.49
N TRP A 159 17.91 -18.97 16.05
CA TRP A 159 17.46 -17.67 16.52
C TRP A 159 16.15 -17.24 15.88
N GLU A 160 15.94 -17.49 14.61
CA GLU A 160 14.64 -17.29 13.92
C GLU A 160 13.52 -18.04 14.64
N ARG A 161 13.79 -19.29 15.08
CA ARG A 161 12.81 -20.06 15.86
C ARG A 161 12.36 -19.37 17.14
N LYS A 162 13.25 -18.58 17.77
CA LYS A 162 12.94 -17.83 18.98
C LYS A 162 12.32 -16.47 18.69
N ILE A 163 12.79 -15.80 17.66
CA ILE A 163 12.44 -14.41 17.35
C ILE A 163 11.10 -14.31 16.62
N GLU A 164 10.85 -15.18 15.64
CA GLU A 164 9.68 -15.05 14.77
C GLU A 164 8.33 -15.19 15.52
N PRO A 165 8.16 -16.09 16.49
CA PRO A 165 6.94 -16.10 17.31
C PRO A 165 6.74 -14.79 18.10
N LEU A 166 7.83 -14.20 18.63
CA LEU A 166 7.77 -12.94 19.38
C LEU A 166 7.41 -11.76 18.46
N LYS A 167 7.96 -11.73 17.25
CA LYS A 167 7.56 -10.76 16.22
C LYS A 167 6.07 -10.85 15.90
N TYR A 168 5.55 -12.07 15.76
CA TYR A 168 4.14 -12.26 15.49
C TYR A 168 3.25 -11.85 16.68
N GLU A 169 3.69 -12.09 17.91
CA GLU A 169 2.99 -11.56 19.10
C GLU A 169 3.00 -10.02 19.14
N LYS A 170 4.14 -9.42 18.78
CA LYS A 170 4.24 -7.97 18.64
C LYS A 170 3.22 -7.45 17.61
N VAL A 171 3.14 -8.05 16.43
CA VAL A 171 2.16 -7.68 15.39
C VAL A 171 0.71 -7.72 15.91
N LYS A 172 0.35 -8.75 16.69
CA LYS A 172 -0.99 -8.84 17.29
C LYS A 172 -1.27 -7.70 18.27
N LYS A 173 -0.29 -7.36 19.11
CA LYS A 173 -0.42 -6.25 20.06
C LYS A 173 -0.46 -4.88 19.36
N GLU A 174 0.35 -4.70 18.32
CA GLU A 174 0.34 -3.50 17.49
C GLU A 174 -1.00 -3.31 16.77
N PHE A 175 -1.63 -4.39 16.32
CA PHE A 175 -2.96 -4.33 15.73
C PHE A 175 -3.98 -3.77 16.72
N VAL A 176 -4.03 -4.31 17.94
CA VAL A 176 -4.95 -3.81 18.97
C VAL A 176 -4.67 -2.35 19.30
N TYR A 177 -3.40 -1.99 19.49
CA TYR A 177 -3.00 -0.61 19.75
C TYR A 177 -3.44 0.35 18.63
N ASN A 178 -3.26 -0.03 17.37
CA ASN A 178 -3.64 0.82 16.24
C ASN A 178 -5.16 0.97 16.11
N VAL A 179 -5.95 -0.07 16.39
CA VAL A 179 -7.42 0.01 16.42
C VAL A 179 -7.89 1.00 17.49
N GLU A 180 -7.30 0.93 18.69
CA GLU A 180 -7.60 1.90 19.74
C GLU A 180 -7.16 3.33 19.38
N ALA A 181 -6.01 3.47 18.73
CA ALA A 181 -5.53 4.77 18.23
C ALA A 181 -6.49 5.39 17.21
N VAL A 182 -7.08 4.59 16.31
CA VAL A 182 -8.12 5.04 15.38
C VAL A 182 -9.35 5.53 16.14
N SER A 183 -9.77 4.83 17.20
CA SER A 183 -10.90 5.22 18.02
C SER A 183 -10.67 6.54 18.77
N VAL A 184 -9.45 6.74 19.31
CA VAL A 184 -9.04 8.02 19.94
C VAL A 184 -9.04 9.17 18.94
N GLN A 185 -8.51 8.93 17.74
CA GLN A 185 -8.48 9.94 16.68
C GLN A 185 -9.88 10.32 16.20
N ALA A 186 -10.78 9.35 16.04
CA ALA A 186 -12.17 9.57 15.70
C ALA A 186 -12.90 10.41 16.75
N THR A 187 -12.64 10.12 18.03
CA THR A 187 -13.19 10.88 19.16
C THR A 187 -12.72 12.33 19.13
N THR A 188 -11.43 12.56 18.88
CA THR A 188 -10.87 13.91 18.76
C THR A 188 -11.52 14.69 17.61
N TYR A 189 -11.68 14.09 16.45
CA TYR A 189 -12.34 14.74 15.31
C TYR A 189 -13.82 15.02 15.56
N PHE A 190 -14.52 14.14 16.27
CA PHE A 190 -15.91 14.35 16.64
C PHE A 190 -16.06 15.60 17.51
N PHE A 191 -15.25 15.75 18.56
CA PHE A 191 -15.32 16.94 19.43
C PHE A 191 -14.83 18.21 18.72
N ASN A 192 -13.82 18.14 17.87
CA ASN A 192 -13.39 19.29 17.07
C ASN A 192 -14.50 19.77 16.14
N LEU A 193 -15.24 18.85 15.51
CA LEU A 193 -16.40 19.20 14.69
C LEU A 193 -17.51 19.83 15.52
N ALA A 194 -17.81 19.29 16.70
CA ALA A 194 -18.83 19.84 17.60
C ALA A 194 -18.46 21.26 18.07
N MET A 195 -17.20 21.50 18.41
CA MET A 195 -16.69 22.83 18.77
C MET A 195 -16.81 23.81 17.59
N ALA A 196 -16.37 23.40 16.39
CA ALA A 196 -16.49 24.26 15.21
C ALA A 196 -17.93 24.59 14.84
N GLN A 197 -18.88 23.67 15.06
CA GLN A 197 -20.32 23.94 14.89
C GLN A 197 -20.84 24.93 15.92
N ALA A 198 -20.42 24.82 17.20
CA ALA A 198 -20.79 25.76 18.25
C ALA A 198 -20.25 27.18 17.95
N GLU A 199 -18.98 27.27 17.54
CA GLU A 199 -18.36 28.55 17.16
C GLU A 199 -19.06 29.19 15.95
N TYR A 200 -19.42 28.39 14.95
CA TYR A 200 -20.17 28.86 13.79
C TYR A 200 -21.54 29.40 14.18
N ASN A 201 -22.29 28.72 15.06
CA ASN A 201 -23.59 29.17 15.52
C ASN A 201 -23.46 30.45 16.33
N LEU A 202 -22.47 30.54 17.23
CA LEU A 202 -22.20 31.76 18.01
C LEU A 202 -21.81 32.94 17.10
N ALA A 203 -20.98 32.73 16.11
CA ALA A 203 -20.61 33.77 15.14
C ALA A 203 -21.82 34.25 14.34
N LYS A 204 -22.72 33.34 13.95
CA LYS A 204 -23.96 33.65 13.26
C LYS A 204 -24.92 34.48 14.12
N GLU A 205 -25.09 34.13 15.40
CA GLU A 205 -25.91 34.88 16.36
C GLU A 205 -25.30 36.27 16.60
N ASN A 206 -23.99 36.38 16.77
CA ASN A 206 -23.29 37.64 16.92
C ASN A 206 -23.46 38.55 15.68
N MET A 207 -23.41 37.99 14.48
CA MET A 207 -23.67 38.72 13.24
C MET A 207 -25.09 39.30 13.22
N VAL A 208 -26.12 38.48 13.52
CA VAL A 208 -27.52 38.93 13.58
C VAL A 208 -27.72 40.02 14.65
N SER A 209 -27.10 39.85 15.81
CA SER A 209 -27.18 40.84 16.89
C SER A 209 -26.50 42.16 16.48
N SER A 210 -25.34 42.11 15.86
CA SER A 210 -24.62 43.31 15.37
C SER A 210 -25.39 44.01 14.27
N ASP A 211 -26.03 43.30 13.36
CA ASP A 211 -26.86 43.85 12.31
C ASP A 211 -28.10 44.55 12.88
N THR A 212 -28.71 43.97 13.93
CA THR A 212 -29.83 44.55 14.66
C THR A 212 -29.40 45.84 15.38
N LEU A 213 -28.24 45.82 16.07
CA LEU A 213 -27.71 46.99 16.74
C LEU A 213 -27.37 48.12 15.77
N TYR A 214 -26.80 47.75 14.61
CA TYR A 214 -26.52 48.70 13.54
C TYR A 214 -27.81 49.34 13.02
N SER A 215 -28.84 48.55 12.74
CA SER A 215 -30.15 49.07 12.27
C SER A 215 -30.83 50.00 13.28
N ILE A 216 -30.77 49.67 14.59
CA ILE A 216 -31.26 50.53 15.68
C ILE A 216 -30.44 51.81 15.73
N GLY A 217 -29.11 51.76 15.60
CA GLY A 217 -28.21 52.91 15.55
C GLY A 217 -28.57 53.87 14.43
N VAL A 218 -28.78 53.36 13.22
CA VAL A 218 -29.21 54.14 12.06
C VAL A 218 -30.58 54.79 12.26
N GLN A 219 -31.54 54.07 12.86
CA GLN A 219 -32.85 54.64 13.18
C GLN A 219 -32.76 55.76 14.23
N ARG A 220 -31.97 55.59 15.31
CA ARG A 220 -31.74 56.61 16.33
C ARG A 220 -31.07 57.86 15.74
N GLN A 221 -30.10 57.68 14.83
CA GLN A 221 -29.48 58.82 14.16
C GLN A 221 -30.46 59.60 13.30
N LYS A 222 -31.37 58.95 12.57
CA LYS A 222 -32.45 59.61 11.81
C LYS A 222 -33.38 60.39 12.71
N ILE A 223 -33.81 59.82 13.86
CA ILE A 223 -34.66 60.51 14.82
C ILE A 223 -33.93 61.71 15.44
N ALA A 224 -32.68 61.59 15.87
CA ALA A 224 -31.90 62.64 16.45
C ALA A 224 -31.67 63.78 15.44
N ALA A 225 -31.40 63.48 14.17
CA ALA A 225 -31.31 64.48 13.11
C ALA A 225 -32.62 65.20 12.89
N THR A 226 -33.76 64.49 12.95
CA THR A 226 -35.10 65.10 12.82
C THR A 226 -35.42 66.03 14.01
N VAL A 227 -35.08 65.61 15.23
CA VAL A 227 -35.30 66.39 16.45
C VAL A 227 -34.44 67.63 16.47
N SER A 228 -33.17 67.54 16.05
CA SER A 228 -32.23 68.69 15.91
C SER A 228 -32.76 69.72 14.90
N TYR A 229 -33.28 69.21 13.77
CA TYR A 229 -33.86 70.10 12.73
C TYR A 229 -35.11 70.78 13.17
N THR A 230 -36.00 70.09 13.90
CA THR A 230 -37.22 70.69 14.47
C THR A 230 -36.91 71.70 15.56
N HIS A 231 -35.84 71.46 16.35
CA HIS A 231 -35.42 72.43 17.38
C HIS A 231 -34.82 73.70 16.79
N LEU A 232 -34.01 73.63 15.77
CA LEU A 232 -33.47 74.73 15.00
C LEU A 232 -34.59 75.57 14.38
N ARG A 233 -35.57 74.90 13.76
CA ARG A 233 -36.72 75.61 13.13
C ARG A 233 -37.63 76.28 14.15
N ALA A 234 -37.79 75.69 15.37
CA ALA A 234 -38.53 76.30 16.45
C ALA A 234 -37.84 77.59 17.03
N HIS A 235 -36.48 77.62 16.97
CA HIS A 235 -35.75 78.80 17.36
C HIS A 235 -35.82 79.89 16.28
N GLU A 236 -35.85 79.57 15.02
CA GLU A 236 -36.02 80.56 13.94
C GLU A 236 -37.40 81.19 13.89
N THR A 237 -38.47 80.40 14.24
CA THR A 237 -39.81 80.90 14.28
C THR A 237 -40.12 81.74 15.56
N LYS A 238 -39.25 81.75 16.57
CA LYS A 238 -39.35 82.59 17.78
C LYS A 238 -38.57 83.85 17.66
N ALA A 239 -37.79 84.09 16.63
CA ALA A 239 -36.95 85.23 16.37
C ALA A 239 -37.55 86.21 15.33
N ASN A 240 -38.76 85.92 14.77
CA ASN A 240 -39.61 86.78 13.98
C ASN A 240 -40.91 87.04 14.79
#